data_d0c50ad704b09b1aa0a1ede08d9cc6e4
#
_entry.id   d0c50ad704b09b1aa0a1ede08d9cc6e4
#
_cell.length_a   1.000
_cell.length_b   1.000
_cell.length_c   1.000
_cell.angle_alpha   90.00
_cell.angle_beta   90.00
_cell.angle_gamma   90.00
#
_symmetry.space_group_name_H-M   'P 1'
#
loop_
_entity.id
_entity.type
_entity.pdbx_description
1 polymer ?
#
loop_
_entity_poly.entity_id
_entity_poly.type
_entity_poly.pdbx_seq_one_letter_code
_entity_poly.pdbx_strand_id
1 'polypeptide(L)'
;MEIPEYVEGIPTEKKRVKERFELIKSYYEKLWKDLQRETDSNFIHNKFLDANVYIVKNESDKKTAREALHNWKSTYAVKHLKQVVENASPLEGMPLFSSIKDGAQKKNGYKNMILLYYKFEDEQKPYLNFMVKLTIGVTASSKHIQYSVNKVEVNTK
;
A
#
# COMPACT_ATOMS: atom_id res chain seq x y z
N MET A 1 2.13 -11.61 23.52
CA MET A 1 1.59 -12.24 22.32
C MET A 1 2.71 -12.47 21.31
N GLU A 2 2.85 -13.70 20.88
CA GLU A 2 3.90 -14.04 19.91
C GLU A 2 3.39 -13.90 18.49
N ILE A 3 4.21 -13.26 17.64
CA ILE A 3 3.95 -13.19 16.22
C ILE A 3 4.51 -14.46 15.58
N PRO A 4 3.73 -15.19 14.77
CA PRO A 4 4.25 -16.37 14.07
C PRO A 4 5.47 -16.03 13.22
N GLU A 5 6.33 -17.00 12.97
CA GLU A 5 7.50 -16.83 12.09
C GLU A 5 7.06 -16.44 10.67
N TYR A 6 5.91 -16.92 10.23
CA TYR A 6 5.29 -16.58 8.95
C TYR A 6 3.83 -16.19 9.16
N VAL A 7 3.37 -15.20 8.43
CA VAL A 7 1.95 -14.81 8.39
C VAL A 7 1.53 -14.87 6.92
N GLU A 8 0.66 -15.82 6.61
CA GLU A 8 0.20 -16.08 5.23
C GLU A 8 1.37 -16.24 4.24
N GLY A 9 2.42 -16.91 4.66
CA GLY A 9 3.61 -17.13 3.84
C GLY A 9 4.61 -15.99 3.87
N ILE A 10 4.36 -14.93 4.62
CA ILE A 10 5.23 -13.76 4.71
C ILE A 10 6.15 -13.92 5.92
N PRO A 11 7.49 -13.89 5.74
CA PRO A 11 8.41 -13.95 6.87
C PRO A 11 8.32 -12.68 7.70
N THR A 12 8.23 -12.85 9.02
CA THR A 12 8.00 -11.73 9.95
C THR A 12 9.30 -11.15 10.53
N GLU A 13 10.41 -11.88 10.47
CA GLU A 13 11.68 -11.37 10.95
C GLU A 13 12.14 -10.15 10.17
N LYS A 14 12.61 -9.13 10.89
CA LYS A 14 13.04 -7.87 10.32
C LYS A 14 14.13 -8.04 9.25
N LYS A 15 15.08 -8.95 9.46
CA LYS A 15 16.23 -9.16 8.58
C LYS A 15 15.87 -9.82 7.24
N ARG A 16 14.70 -10.42 7.10
CA ARG A 16 14.33 -11.18 5.90
C ARG A 16 13.71 -10.29 4.83
N VAL A 17 14.33 -9.14 4.59
CA VAL A 17 13.86 -8.12 3.63
C VAL A 17 13.85 -8.66 2.20
N LYS A 18 14.88 -9.41 1.83
CA LYS A 18 15.02 -9.95 0.47
C LYS A 18 13.84 -10.85 0.08
N GLU A 19 13.43 -11.73 1.01
CA GLU A 19 12.29 -12.61 0.78
C GLU A 19 10.99 -11.82 0.63
N ARG A 20 10.78 -10.81 1.48
CA ARG A 20 9.61 -9.94 1.37
C ARG A 20 9.63 -9.14 0.07
N PHE A 21 10.79 -8.68 -0.37
CA PHE A 21 10.93 -7.99 -1.65
C PHE A 21 10.41 -8.85 -2.81
N GLU A 22 10.81 -10.12 -2.87
CA GLU A 22 10.35 -11.03 -3.92
C GLU A 22 8.84 -11.30 -3.84
N LEU A 23 8.31 -11.43 -2.61
CA LEU A 23 6.87 -11.62 -2.42
C LEU A 23 6.07 -10.41 -2.90
N ILE A 24 6.51 -9.20 -2.54
CA ILE A 24 5.82 -7.97 -2.95
C ILE A 24 5.78 -7.86 -4.48
N LYS A 25 6.90 -8.16 -5.15
CA LYS A 25 6.93 -8.18 -6.62
C LYS A 25 5.88 -9.13 -7.19
N SER A 26 5.79 -10.33 -6.62
CA SER A 26 4.81 -11.32 -7.08
C SER A 26 3.37 -10.88 -6.82
N TYR A 27 3.12 -10.21 -5.69
CA TYR A 27 1.79 -9.70 -5.36
C TYR A 27 1.34 -8.60 -6.32
N TYR A 28 2.21 -7.64 -6.65
CA TYR A 28 1.90 -6.60 -7.62
C TYR A 28 1.65 -7.19 -9.00
N GLU A 29 2.47 -8.14 -9.42
CA GLU A 29 2.31 -8.79 -10.71
C GLU A 29 0.99 -9.55 -10.82
N LYS A 30 0.65 -10.30 -9.76
CA LYS A 30 -0.62 -11.03 -9.69
C LYS A 30 -1.82 -10.07 -9.73
N LEU A 31 -1.75 -9.00 -8.94
CA LEU A 31 -2.82 -8.01 -8.90
C LEU A 31 -3.02 -7.37 -10.26
N TRP A 32 -1.93 -6.99 -10.92
CA TRP A 32 -2.00 -6.37 -12.24
C TRP A 32 -2.65 -7.30 -13.26
N LYS A 33 -2.29 -8.58 -13.25
CA LYS A 33 -2.89 -9.59 -14.14
C LYS A 33 -4.38 -9.79 -13.85
N ASP A 34 -4.73 -9.85 -12.57
CA ASP A 34 -6.13 -10.01 -12.16
C ASP A 34 -6.97 -8.81 -12.62
N LEU A 35 -6.46 -7.60 -12.48
CA LEU A 35 -7.17 -6.40 -12.92
C LEU A 35 -7.34 -6.36 -14.44
N GLN A 36 -6.32 -6.76 -15.21
CA GLN A 36 -6.42 -6.84 -16.66
C GLN A 36 -7.49 -7.84 -17.09
N ARG A 37 -7.56 -8.98 -16.41
CA ARG A 37 -8.54 -10.02 -16.74
C ARG A 37 -9.97 -9.61 -16.36
N GLU A 38 -10.15 -8.99 -15.20
CA GLU A 38 -11.46 -8.68 -14.63
C GLU A 38 -12.08 -7.40 -15.18
N THR A 39 -11.24 -6.37 -15.41
CA THR A 39 -11.72 -5.04 -15.74
C THR A 39 -11.17 -4.50 -17.06
N ASP A 40 -10.28 -5.25 -17.71
CA ASP A 40 -9.53 -4.78 -18.89
C ASP A 40 -8.81 -3.45 -18.61
N SER A 41 -8.34 -3.28 -17.39
CA SER A 41 -7.77 -2.04 -16.89
C SER A 41 -6.75 -2.35 -15.81
N ASN A 42 -6.14 -1.31 -15.23
CA ASN A 42 -5.19 -1.45 -14.14
C ASN A 42 -5.54 -0.51 -12.97
N PHE A 43 -6.84 -0.28 -12.74
CA PHE A 43 -7.26 0.58 -11.64
C PHE A 43 -8.14 -0.16 -10.64
N ILE A 44 -8.19 0.39 -9.43
CA ILE A 44 -9.10 -0.02 -8.36
C ILE A 44 -9.84 1.23 -7.91
N HIS A 45 -11.16 1.16 -7.83
CA HIS A 45 -11.98 2.30 -7.42
C HIS A 45 -11.93 2.48 -5.90
N ASN A 46 -11.51 3.65 -5.44
CA ASN A 46 -11.54 4.00 -4.02
C ASN A 46 -12.88 4.62 -3.65
N LYS A 47 -13.53 4.06 -2.65
CA LYS A 47 -14.89 4.46 -2.24
C LYS A 47 -14.95 5.86 -1.67
N PHE A 48 -13.95 6.29 -0.90
CA PHE A 48 -13.94 7.61 -0.29
C PHE A 48 -13.73 8.72 -1.32
N LEU A 49 -12.71 8.54 -2.17
CA LEU A 49 -12.39 9.54 -3.20
C LEU A 49 -13.38 9.53 -4.36
N ASP A 50 -14.14 8.45 -4.50
CA ASP A 50 -14.97 8.17 -5.67
C ASP A 50 -14.16 8.37 -6.95
N ALA A 51 -12.98 7.76 -6.97
CA ALA A 51 -12.03 7.90 -8.07
C ALA A 51 -11.27 6.59 -8.27
N ASN A 52 -10.82 6.38 -9.49
CA ASN A 52 -10.02 5.22 -9.86
C ASN A 52 -8.56 5.45 -9.52
N VAL A 53 -7.96 4.52 -8.79
CA VAL A 53 -6.55 4.55 -8.41
C VAL A 53 -5.81 3.52 -9.26
N TYR A 54 -4.86 3.98 -10.06
CA TYR A 54 -4.14 3.14 -11.01
C TYR A 54 -2.96 2.44 -10.34
N ILE A 55 -2.79 1.17 -10.67
CA ILE A 55 -1.65 0.35 -10.21
C ILE A 55 -0.65 0.31 -11.37
N VAL A 56 0.55 0.84 -11.13
CA VAL A 56 1.57 0.97 -12.17
C VAL A 56 2.64 -0.10 -11.99
N LYS A 57 2.79 -0.95 -12.99
CA LYS A 57 3.72 -2.09 -12.96
C LYS A 57 5.19 -1.67 -13.03
N ASN A 58 5.50 -0.65 -13.83
CA ASN A 58 6.89 -0.29 -14.16
C ASN A 58 7.66 0.40 -13.03
N GLU A 59 6.98 0.87 -11.99
CA GLU A 59 7.62 1.52 -10.84
C GLU A 59 7.76 0.59 -9.65
N SER A 60 7.41 -0.68 -9.83
CA SER A 60 7.29 -1.64 -8.75
C SER A 60 8.59 -1.87 -7.98
N ASP A 61 9.74 -1.82 -8.63
CA ASP A 61 11.01 -2.19 -7.97
C ASP A 61 11.40 -1.22 -6.84
N LYS A 62 11.26 0.10 -7.06
CA LYS A 62 11.56 1.10 -6.03
C LYS A 62 10.55 1.07 -4.89
N LYS A 63 9.27 0.98 -5.23
CA LYS A 63 8.19 0.86 -4.25
C LYS A 63 8.35 -0.42 -3.43
N THR A 64 8.63 -1.53 -4.10
CA THR A 64 8.79 -2.84 -3.50
C THR A 64 9.92 -2.85 -2.48
N ALA A 65 11.07 -2.29 -2.84
CA ALA A 65 12.21 -2.20 -1.93
C ALA A 65 11.87 -1.39 -0.69
N ARG A 66 11.20 -0.24 -0.88
CA ARG A 66 10.80 0.64 0.22
C ARG A 66 9.83 -0.05 1.17
N GLU A 67 8.79 -0.68 0.63
CA GLU A 67 7.79 -1.38 1.43
C GLU A 67 8.38 -2.58 2.16
N ALA A 68 9.25 -3.35 1.51
CA ALA A 68 9.90 -4.50 2.11
C ALA A 68 10.83 -4.11 3.27
N LEU A 69 11.45 -2.92 3.20
CA LEU A 69 12.34 -2.43 4.26
C LEU A 69 11.59 -2.07 5.55
N HIS A 70 10.30 -1.73 5.48
CA HIS A 70 9.57 -1.29 6.66
C HIS A 70 9.28 -2.45 7.61
N ASN A 71 8.52 -3.44 7.18
CA ASN A 71 8.26 -4.64 7.97
C ASN A 71 7.30 -5.59 7.23
N TRP A 72 7.05 -6.76 7.84
CA TRP A 72 6.15 -7.75 7.25
C TRP A 72 4.71 -7.24 7.09
N LYS A 73 4.29 -6.26 7.91
CA LYS A 73 2.92 -5.71 7.84
C LYS A 73 2.69 -4.92 6.56
N SER A 74 3.72 -4.22 6.07
CA SER A 74 3.66 -3.56 4.77
C SER A 74 3.53 -4.59 3.63
N THR A 75 4.25 -5.68 3.73
CA THR A 75 4.15 -6.80 2.77
C THR A 75 2.75 -7.40 2.79
N TYR A 76 2.20 -7.61 3.98
CA TYR A 76 0.83 -8.11 4.15
C TYR A 76 -0.18 -7.16 3.49
N ALA A 77 -0.01 -5.86 3.66
CA ALA A 77 -0.87 -4.86 3.04
C ALA A 77 -0.82 -4.94 1.50
N VAL A 78 0.37 -5.17 0.93
CA VAL A 78 0.50 -5.34 -0.52
C VAL A 78 -0.19 -6.61 -1.00
N LYS A 79 -0.11 -7.69 -0.23
CA LYS A 79 -0.84 -8.92 -0.55
C LYS A 79 -2.34 -8.68 -0.65
N HIS A 80 -2.87 -7.78 0.16
CA HIS A 80 -4.28 -7.42 0.21
C HIS A 80 -4.55 -6.02 -0.36
N LEU A 81 -3.73 -5.60 -1.33
CA LEU A 81 -3.73 -4.23 -1.83
C LEU A 81 -5.07 -3.81 -2.44
N LYS A 82 -5.76 -4.72 -3.13
CA LYS A 82 -7.08 -4.41 -3.69
C LYS A 82 -8.05 -3.94 -2.61
N GLN A 83 -8.12 -4.68 -1.50
CA GLN A 83 -8.95 -4.34 -0.35
C GLN A 83 -8.54 -3.00 0.27
N VAL A 84 -7.24 -2.77 0.40
CA VAL A 84 -6.72 -1.52 0.95
C VAL A 84 -7.11 -0.34 0.08
N VAL A 85 -6.85 -0.42 -1.23
CA VAL A 85 -7.15 0.68 -2.16
C VAL A 85 -8.65 0.96 -2.24
N GLU A 86 -9.49 -0.08 -2.25
CA GLU A 86 -10.94 0.11 -2.29
C GLU A 86 -11.48 0.85 -1.08
N ASN A 87 -10.96 0.58 0.10
CA ASN A 87 -11.58 0.95 1.36
C ASN A 87 -10.81 1.98 2.20
N ALA A 88 -9.59 2.32 1.82
CA ALA A 88 -8.81 3.31 2.56
C ALA A 88 -9.52 4.66 2.59
N SER A 89 -9.47 5.32 3.73
CA SER A 89 -10.14 6.60 3.97
C SER A 89 -9.26 7.49 4.85
N PRO A 90 -9.59 8.80 4.96
CA PRO A 90 -8.83 9.69 5.84
C PRO A 90 -8.89 9.23 7.29
N LEU A 91 -7.82 9.54 8.03
CA LEU A 91 -7.75 9.30 9.45
C LEU A 91 -7.88 10.63 10.18
N GLU A 92 -8.80 10.70 11.15
CA GLU A 92 -9.04 11.90 11.94
C GLU A 92 -7.73 12.37 12.61
N GLY A 93 -7.46 13.67 12.53
CA GLY A 93 -6.24 14.24 13.08
C GLY A 93 -5.01 14.14 12.17
N MET A 94 -5.14 13.47 11.03
CA MET A 94 -4.04 13.32 10.07
C MET A 94 -4.34 14.10 8.79
N PRO A 95 -3.32 14.70 8.14
CA PRO A 95 -3.54 15.47 6.91
C PRO A 95 -3.98 14.55 5.78
N LEU A 96 -4.91 15.03 4.94
CA LEU A 96 -5.33 14.33 3.73
C LEU A 96 -4.29 14.48 2.61
N PHE A 97 -3.64 15.62 2.54
CA PHE A 97 -2.67 15.92 1.48
C PHE A 97 -1.26 16.09 2.04
N SER A 98 -0.29 15.72 1.23
CA SER A 98 1.13 15.96 1.51
C SER A 98 1.78 16.56 0.28
N SER A 99 2.72 17.50 0.50
CA SER A 99 3.50 18.06 -0.59
C SER A 99 4.48 17.03 -1.15
N ILE A 100 5.01 17.30 -2.34
CA ILE A 100 6.03 16.47 -2.95
C ILE A 100 7.33 16.62 -2.16
N LYS A 101 7.83 15.50 -1.61
CA LYS A 101 8.97 15.52 -0.67
C LYS A 101 10.25 14.91 -1.21
N ASP A 102 10.16 14.00 -2.18
CA ASP A 102 11.36 13.32 -2.67
C ASP A 102 11.50 13.41 -4.18
N GLY A 103 12.70 13.09 -4.65
CA GLY A 103 13.02 13.15 -6.08
C GLY A 103 12.21 12.19 -6.93
N ALA A 104 11.84 11.04 -6.38
CA ALA A 104 11.03 10.05 -7.10
C ALA A 104 9.62 10.58 -7.36
N GLN A 105 9.02 11.25 -6.36
CA GLN A 105 7.70 11.86 -6.52
C GLN A 105 7.71 12.95 -7.60
N LYS A 106 8.73 13.81 -7.60
CA LYS A 106 8.90 14.84 -8.62
C LYS A 106 9.12 14.24 -10.00
N LYS A 107 9.98 13.22 -10.07
CA LYS A 107 10.32 12.54 -11.33
C LYS A 107 9.09 11.90 -11.98
N ASN A 108 8.15 11.42 -11.18
CA ASN A 108 6.94 10.80 -11.68
C ASN A 108 5.84 11.79 -12.07
N GLY A 109 6.11 13.09 -11.92
CA GLY A 109 5.19 14.14 -12.35
C GLY A 109 4.00 14.34 -11.42
N TYR A 110 4.11 13.96 -10.15
CA TYR A 110 3.05 14.18 -9.18
C TYR A 110 3.01 15.65 -8.75
N LYS A 111 1.83 16.23 -8.69
CA LYS A 111 1.64 17.60 -8.19
C LYS A 111 1.37 17.62 -6.69
N ASN A 112 0.77 16.56 -6.13
CA ASN A 112 0.61 16.37 -4.68
C ASN A 112 0.38 14.90 -4.37
N MET A 113 0.34 14.59 -3.07
CA MET A 113 0.10 13.24 -2.59
C MET A 113 -1.16 13.24 -1.71
N ILE A 114 -1.96 12.17 -1.82
CA ILE A 114 -3.11 11.95 -0.95
C ILE A 114 -2.74 10.85 0.04
N LEU A 115 -3.09 11.06 1.31
CA LEU A 115 -2.82 10.13 2.39
C LEU A 115 -4.13 9.54 2.90
N LEU A 116 -4.33 8.25 2.66
CA LEU A 116 -5.47 7.51 3.17
C LEU A 116 -4.98 6.39 4.08
N TYR A 117 -5.88 5.84 4.88
CA TYR A 117 -5.53 4.86 5.90
C TYR A 117 -6.52 3.71 5.86
N TYR A 118 -6.00 2.51 6.15
CA TYR A 118 -6.80 1.31 6.23
C TYR A 118 -6.38 0.51 7.46
N LYS A 119 -7.36 0.06 8.25
CA LYS A 119 -7.12 -0.73 9.44
C LYS A 119 -7.45 -2.19 9.16
N PHE A 120 -6.45 -3.07 9.33
CA PHE A 120 -6.70 -4.50 9.38
C PHE A 120 -7.10 -4.88 10.79
N GLU A 121 -8.07 -5.78 10.90
CA GLU A 121 -8.61 -6.22 12.18
C GLU A 121 -8.95 -7.70 12.12
N ASP A 122 -8.45 -8.46 13.09
CA ASP A 122 -8.80 -9.86 13.24
C ASP A 122 -8.79 -10.19 14.74
N GLU A 123 -9.97 -10.37 15.31
CA GLU A 123 -10.11 -10.64 16.75
C GLU A 123 -9.44 -11.94 17.18
N GLN A 124 -9.39 -12.93 16.30
CA GLN A 124 -8.78 -14.22 16.60
C GLN A 124 -7.26 -14.20 16.43
N LYS A 125 -6.75 -13.22 15.70
CA LYS A 125 -5.32 -13.06 15.42
C LYS A 125 -4.92 -11.61 15.73
N PRO A 126 -4.70 -11.28 17.02
CA PRO A 126 -4.43 -9.89 17.42
C PRO A 126 -3.22 -9.27 16.72
N TYR A 127 -2.26 -10.08 16.27
CA TYR A 127 -1.12 -9.56 15.52
C TYR A 127 -1.52 -9.00 14.14
N LEU A 128 -2.74 -9.26 13.68
CA LEU A 128 -3.29 -8.68 12.46
C LEU A 128 -4.10 -7.40 12.72
N ASN A 129 -4.04 -6.85 13.94
CA ASN A 129 -4.67 -5.56 14.26
C ASN A 129 -3.62 -4.46 14.06
N PHE A 130 -3.59 -3.88 12.87
CA PHE A 130 -2.65 -2.81 12.57
C PHE A 130 -3.19 -1.91 11.47
N MET A 131 -2.62 -0.72 11.38
CA MET A 131 -3.03 0.27 10.40
C MET A 131 -1.94 0.50 9.37
N VAL A 132 -2.35 0.71 8.12
CA VAL A 132 -1.42 1.06 7.05
C VAL A 132 -1.82 2.40 6.43
N LYS A 133 -0.83 3.12 5.96
CA LYS A 133 -1.01 4.37 5.23
C LYS A 133 -0.85 4.09 3.73
N LEU A 134 -1.88 4.38 2.96
CA LEU A 134 -1.85 4.32 1.51
C LEU A 134 -1.52 5.71 0.98
N THR A 135 -0.42 5.82 0.27
CA THR A 135 -0.02 7.08 -0.36
C THR A 135 -0.34 7.01 -1.84
N ILE A 136 -1.11 7.99 -2.32
CA ILE A 136 -1.55 8.08 -3.71
C ILE A 136 -0.94 9.33 -4.33
N GLY A 137 -0.21 9.17 -5.44
CA GLY A 137 0.31 10.30 -6.20
C GLY A 137 -0.76 10.84 -7.14
N VAL A 138 -0.91 12.16 -7.20
CA VAL A 138 -1.85 12.81 -8.11
C VAL A 138 -1.06 13.56 -9.16
N THR A 139 -1.27 13.22 -10.44
CA THR A 139 -0.56 13.84 -11.56
C THR A 139 -1.17 15.21 -11.91
N ALA A 140 -0.49 15.98 -12.76
CA ALA A 140 -0.99 17.26 -13.24
C ALA A 140 -2.34 17.14 -13.93
N SER A 141 -2.62 16.00 -14.57
CA SER A 141 -3.92 15.72 -15.21
C SER A 141 -4.96 15.15 -14.24
N SER A 142 -4.68 15.17 -12.95
CA SER A 142 -5.55 14.67 -11.87
C SER A 142 -5.74 13.16 -11.87
N LYS A 143 -4.82 12.41 -12.47
CA LYS A 143 -4.80 10.96 -12.43
C LYS A 143 -4.23 10.50 -11.09
N HIS A 144 -4.93 9.57 -10.41
CA HIS A 144 -4.54 9.02 -9.12
C HIS A 144 -3.75 7.73 -9.34
N ILE A 145 -2.54 7.66 -8.77
CA ILE A 145 -1.65 6.50 -8.91
C ILE A 145 -1.22 6.02 -7.54
N GLN A 146 -1.38 4.73 -7.28
CA GLN A 146 -0.92 4.12 -6.03
C GLN A 146 0.61 4.25 -5.96
N TYR A 147 1.10 4.93 -4.91
CA TYR A 147 2.53 5.18 -4.73
C TYR A 147 3.17 4.20 -3.76
N SER A 148 2.64 4.10 -2.53
CA SER A 148 3.20 3.19 -1.52
C SER A 148 2.15 2.85 -0.47
N VAL A 149 2.41 1.77 0.27
CA VAL A 149 1.64 1.39 1.44
C VAL A 149 2.60 1.00 2.55
N ASN A 150 2.46 1.63 3.72
CA ASN A 150 3.36 1.44 4.85
C ASN A 150 2.56 1.23 6.12
N LYS A 151 3.07 0.38 7.01
CA LYS A 151 2.52 0.24 8.35
C LYS A 151 2.74 1.54 9.11
N VAL A 152 1.72 2.01 9.82
CA VAL A 152 1.83 3.18 10.69
C VAL A 152 1.47 2.82 12.12
N GLU A 153 2.15 3.48 13.06
CA GLU A 153 1.80 3.43 14.47
C GLU A 153 0.79 4.53 14.73
N VAL A 154 -0.36 4.16 15.27
CA VAL A 154 -1.38 5.12 15.66
C VAL A 154 -1.57 5.02 17.17
N ASN A 155 -1.32 6.12 17.87
CA ASN A 155 -1.61 6.20 19.29
C ASN A 155 -3.11 6.33 19.48
N THR A 156 -3.73 5.22 19.87
CA THR A 156 -5.15 5.21 20.21
C THR A 156 -5.28 5.48 21.71
N LYS A 157 -5.28 6.71 22.07
CA LYS A 157 -5.69 7.08 23.41
C LYS A 157 -7.06 7.71 23.36
#